data_d8616abdcf312feb27f3cbe523d29cc3
#
_entry.id   d8616abdcf312feb27f3cbe523d29cc3
#
_cell.length_a   1.000
_cell.length_b   1.000
_cell.length_c   1.000
_cell.angle_alpha   90.00
_cell.angle_beta   90.00
_cell.angle_gamma   90.00
#
_symmetry.space_group_name_H-M   'P 1'
#
loop_
_entity.id
_entity.type
_entity.pdbx_description
1 polymer ?
#
loop_
_entity_poly.entity_id
_entity_poly.type
_entity_poly.pdbx_seq_one_letter_code
_entity_poly.pdbx_strand_id
1 'polypeptide(L)'
;MKAIFRLQLVFVFVFVSSCNGQPKEQTLNKTQTKNSAWLTPVFYGPMPKPVSQISQYIRRMFQDEAGNIWFGTNGDGVCRFDGKNYVYFSPTDLRSGFGGEIVRGIVQDAHNWIWFATNNGVIVYDGNQFTNFTTSDGLAHNQVWSILKDKSGKLWFGTEGGVSSYDGKTFVNFEIPEADLSKSPNAYPASKLINSIFQDTNGNIWFGSNGNGAYCFDGRSLVNFSVKDGLCDNFIQCIMQDKAGNVWFGTRFGGISRYDGKAFENFTANNGLNKNFVWTIAEDKAGTLWIGSAGGGLSRFDGKSFTNYAEKEGLANSYVQSILEDKDGKLWIGTSGGAFTFDGKTFTNITRPAPDGC
;
A
#
# COMPACT_ATOMS: atom_id res chain seq x y z
N MET A 1 -64.25 -16.38 20.89
CA MET A 1 -62.94 -16.98 21.12
C MET A 1 -61.97 -16.43 20.06
N LYS A 2 -61.12 -15.49 20.43
CA LYS A 2 -60.13 -14.90 19.55
C LYS A 2 -58.80 -15.62 19.79
N ALA A 3 -58.27 -16.30 18.75
CA ALA A 3 -56.96 -16.92 18.80
C ALA A 3 -55.90 -15.87 18.50
N ILE A 4 -54.97 -15.65 19.45
CA ILE A 4 -53.83 -14.77 19.31
C ILE A 4 -52.66 -15.62 18.79
N PHE A 5 -52.26 -15.39 17.54
CA PHE A 5 -51.02 -15.95 16.99
C PHE A 5 -49.85 -15.12 17.53
N ARG A 6 -49.04 -15.75 18.36
CA ARG A 6 -47.70 -15.21 18.74
C ARG A 6 -46.71 -15.56 17.64
N LEU A 7 -46.23 -14.53 16.94
CA LEU A 7 -45.11 -14.64 16.02
C LEU A 7 -43.81 -14.71 16.86
N GLN A 8 -43.18 -15.87 16.90
CA GLN A 8 -41.84 -16.00 17.45
C GLN A 8 -40.86 -15.53 16.39
N LEU A 9 -40.22 -14.38 16.65
CA LEU A 9 -39.05 -13.92 15.89
C LEU A 9 -37.85 -14.81 16.27
N VAL A 10 -37.46 -15.70 15.36
CA VAL A 10 -36.20 -16.43 15.47
C VAL A 10 -35.10 -15.48 15.02
N PHE A 11 -34.35 -14.96 15.97
CA PHE A 11 -33.10 -14.27 15.69
C PHE A 11 -32.06 -15.32 15.27
N VAL A 12 -31.82 -15.42 13.97
CA VAL A 12 -30.66 -16.13 13.45
C VAL A 12 -29.45 -15.22 13.72
N PHE A 13 -28.69 -15.52 14.76
CA PHE A 13 -27.37 -14.92 14.94
C PHE A 13 -26.44 -15.50 13.88
N VAL A 14 -26.26 -14.76 12.78
CA VAL A 14 -25.13 -15.00 11.90
C VAL A 14 -23.91 -14.50 12.67
N PHE A 15 -23.09 -15.41 13.17
CA PHE A 15 -21.76 -15.08 13.67
C PHE A 15 -20.92 -14.62 12.50
N VAL A 16 -20.90 -13.30 12.25
CA VAL A 16 -19.87 -12.68 11.46
C VAL A 16 -18.60 -12.76 12.30
N SER A 17 -17.59 -13.46 11.83
CA SER A 17 -16.27 -13.55 12.44
C SER A 17 -15.67 -12.13 12.45
N SER A 18 -15.89 -11.41 13.54
CA SER A 18 -15.20 -10.15 13.85
C SER A 18 -13.73 -10.43 14.17
N CYS A 19 -12.87 -9.44 14.05
CA CYS A 19 -11.49 -9.49 14.50
C CYS A 19 -11.41 -9.95 15.97
N ASN A 20 -11.34 -11.26 16.21
CA ASN A 20 -11.35 -11.86 17.54
C ASN A 20 -9.92 -12.13 18.03
N GLY A 21 -9.17 -11.07 18.29
CA GLY A 21 -8.08 -11.10 19.25
C GLY A 21 -8.56 -10.44 20.55
N GLN A 22 -8.02 -10.73 21.70
CA GLN A 22 -8.38 -10.06 22.96
C GLN A 22 -7.66 -8.71 23.11
N PRO A 23 -8.16 -7.61 22.60
CA PRO A 23 -7.58 -6.30 22.70
C PRO A 23 -8.56 -5.28 23.25
N LYS A 24 -8.02 -4.15 23.68
CA LYS A 24 -8.83 -3.04 24.17
C LYS A 24 -9.59 -2.41 23.01
N GLU A 25 -10.91 -2.51 23.06
CA GLU A 25 -11.82 -1.82 22.13
C GLU A 25 -11.72 -0.31 22.33
N GLN A 26 -11.50 0.42 21.25
CA GLN A 26 -11.47 1.88 21.25
C GLN A 26 -12.49 2.40 20.23
N THR A 27 -13.27 3.39 20.64
CA THR A 27 -14.18 4.10 19.74
C THR A 27 -13.38 5.10 18.91
N LEU A 28 -13.47 5.03 17.57
CA LEU A 28 -12.84 5.99 16.70
C LEU A 28 -13.54 7.35 16.76
N ASN A 29 -12.81 8.38 17.19
CA ASN A 29 -13.26 9.76 17.02
C ASN A 29 -13.10 10.18 15.56
N LYS A 30 -14.21 10.58 14.92
CA LYS A 30 -14.26 11.05 13.52
C LYS A 30 -14.38 12.57 13.54
N THR A 31 -13.39 13.26 12.99
CA THR A 31 -13.45 14.70 12.77
C THR A 31 -13.79 14.95 11.30
N GLN A 32 -14.95 15.56 11.06
CA GLN A 32 -15.39 15.91 9.71
C GLN A 32 -14.92 17.33 9.38
N THR A 33 -14.04 17.48 8.42
CA THR A 33 -13.69 18.79 7.86
C THR A 33 -14.64 19.12 6.71
N LYS A 34 -15.45 20.17 6.89
CA LYS A 34 -16.34 20.69 5.85
C LYS A 34 -15.51 21.57 4.90
N ASN A 35 -15.11 21.04 3.76
CA ASN A 35 -14.73 21.88 2.63
C ASN A 35 -15.40 21.32 1.36
N SER A 36 -16.51 21.94 0.97
CA SER A 36 -17.16 21.75 -0.32
C SER A 36 -16.60 22.74 -1.35
N ALA A 37 -15.28 22.86 -1.43
CA ALA A 37 -14.67 23.54 -2.56
C ALA A 37 -14.68 22.56 -3.74
N TRP A 38 -15.50 22.84 -4.73
CA TRP A 38 -15.45 22.19 -6.03
C TRP A 38 -14.03 22.36 -6.57
N LEU A 39 -13.44 21.24 -7.03
CA LEU A 39 -12.16 21.23 -7.71
C LEU A 39 -12.14 22.33 -8.77
N THR A 40 -11.43 23.44 -8.52
CA THR A 40 -11.08 24.37 -9.59
C THR A 40 -9.96 23.72 -10.38
N PRO A 41 -10.21 23.29 -11.65
CA PRO A 41 -9.18 22.61 -12.43
C PRO A 41 -8.04 23.57 -12.70
N VAL A 42 -6.85 23.19 -12.25
CA VAL A 42 -5.63 23.85 -12.72
C VAL A 42 -5.31 23.23 -14.08
N PHE A 43 -5.48 24.00 -15.16
CA PHE A 43 -5.21 23.54 -16.52
C PHE A 43 -3.70 23.37 -16.73
N TYR A 44 -3.27 22.12 -16.88
CA TYR A 44 -1.93 21.77 -17.34
C TYR A 44 -1.98 21.39 -18.82
N GLY A 45 -1.01 21.90 -19.59
CA GLY A 45 -0.97 21.82 -21.05
C GLY A 45 -0.87 20.41 -21.66
N PRO A 46 -0.46 20.28 -22.94
CA PRO A 46 -0.58 19.03 -23.72
C PRO A 46 0.20 17.87 -23.09
N MET A 47 -0.30 16.63 -23.32
CA MET A 47 0.25 15.36 -22.86
C MET A 47 1.77 15.26 -23.02
N PRO A 48 2.50 14.69 -22.04
CA PRO A 48 3.94 14.49 -22.13
C PRO A 48 4.32 13.63 -23.34
N LYS A 49 5.48 13.91 -23.94
CA LYS A 49 6.00 13.14 -25.08
C LYS A 49 6.44 11.75 -24.62
N PRO A 50 6.34 10.73 -25.49
CA PRO A 50 6.91 9.42 -25.21
C PRO A 50 8.41 9.51 -24.92
N VAL A 51 8.87 8.80 -23.90
CA VAL A 51 10.28 8.71 -23.53
C VAL A 51 10.77 7.26 -23.63
N SER A 52 12.08 7.11 -23.75
CA SER A 52 12.72 5.79 -23.88
C SER A 52 13.19 5.21 -22.56
N GLN A 53 12.97 5.89 -21.45
CA GLN A 53 13.58 5.55 -20.14
C GLN A 53 12.61 5.75 -18.98
N ILE A 54 12.66 4.85 -18.00
CA ILE A 54 12.04 5.00 -16.67
C ILE A 54 13.10 5.36 -15.65
N SER A 55 12.69 6.01 -14.53
CA SER A 55 13.56 6.26 -13.38
C SER A 55 14.22 4.99 -12.86
N GLN A 56 15.43 5.13 -12.33
CA GLN A 56 16.14 4.04 -11.69
C GLN A 56 15.55 3.66 -10.32
N TYR A 57 14.76 4.53 -9.66
CA TYR A 57 14.22 4.26 -8.34
C TYR A 57 12.70 4.07 -8.37
N ILE A 58 12.25 2.82 -8.47
CA ILE A 58 10.83 2.46 -8.51
C ILE A 58 10.33 2.11 -7.11
N ARG A 59 9.43 2.93 -6.59
CA ARG A 59 8.82 2.71 -5.26
C ARG A 59 7.52 1.94 -5.31
N ARG A 60 6.70 2.15 -6.34
CA ARG A 60 5.39 1.52 -6.48
C ARG A 60 5.09 1.20 -7.92
N MET A 61 4.47 0.04 -8.14
CA MET A 61 3.90 -0.33 -9.43
C MET A 61 2.43 -0.65 -9.28
N PHE A 62 1.68 -0.39 -10.32
CA PHE A 62 0.24 -0.64 -10.38
C PHE A 62 -0.17 -0.92 -11.82
N GLN A 63 -1.05 -1.91 -12.06
CA GLN A 63 -1.66 -2.11 -13.37
C GLN A 63 -3.09 -1.58 -13.35
N ASP A 64 -3.42 -0.67 -14.28
CA ASP A 64 -4.76 -0.14 -14.43
C ASP A 64 -5.70 -1.12 -15.16
N GLU A 65 -6.99 -0.80 -15.21
CA GLU A 65 -8.01 -1.64 -15.88
C GLU A 65 -7.76 -1.78 -17.37
N ALA A 66 -7.17 -0.78 -18.02
CA ALA A 66 -6.78 -0.80 -19.43
C ALA A 66 -5.53 -1.68 -19.70
N GLY A 67 -4.85 -2.13 -18.65
CA GLY A 67 -3.64 -2.96 -18.73
C GLY A 67 -2.33 -2.19 -18.72
N ASN A 68 -2.36 -0.86 -18.62
CA ASN A 68 -1.14 -0.08 -18.50
C ASN A 68 -0.45 -0.32 -17.15
N ILE A 69 0.88 -0.36 -17.13
CA ILE A 69 1.68 -0.42 -15.92
C ILE A 69 2.13 0.99 -15.54
N TRP A 70 1.79 1.40 -14.33
CA TRP A 70 2.20 2.67 -13.76
C TRP A 70 3.38 2.44 -12.81
N PHE A 71 4.42 3.25 -12.97
CA PHE A 71 5.63 3.24 -12.15
C PHE A 71 5.71 4.53 -11.36
N GLY A 72 5.50 4.46 -10.06
CA GLY A 72 5.72 5.55 -9.13
C GLY A 72 7.16 5.56 -8.66
N THR A 73 7.80 6.72 -8.73
CA THR A 73 9.24 6.87 -8.50
C THR A 73 9.57 7.56 -7.18
N ASN A 74 10.85 7.65 -6.87
CA ASN A 74 11.36 8.36 -5.70
C ASN A 74 11.85 9.78 -6.08
N GLY A 75 10.91 10.64 -6.49
CA GLY A 75 11.20 12.04 -6.80
C GLY A 75 11.24 12.39 -8.30
N ASP A 76 11.16 11.40 -9.18
CA ASP A 76 11.19 11.60 -10.63
C ASP A 76 9.80 11.58 -11.28
N GLY A 77 8.72 11.68 -10.48
CA GLY A 77 7.34 11.66 -10.99
C GLY A 77 6.80 10.25 -11.24
N VAL A 78 6.02 10.10 -12.30
CA VAL A 78 5.32 8.85 -12.65
C VAL A 78 5.57 8.51 -14.11
N CYS A 79 5.76 7.22 -14.41
CA CYS A 79 5.82 6.69 -15.76
C CYS A 79 4.67 5.72 -16.01
N ARG A 80 4.01 5.80 -17.16
CA ARG A 80 3.01 4.85 -17.63
C ARG A 80 3.56 4.08 -18.84
N PHE A 81 3.43 2.77 -18.82
CA PHE A 81 3.77 1.85 -19.90
C PHE A 81 2.50 1.21 -20.47
N ASP A 82 2.25 1.35 -21.76
CA ASP A 82 1.06 0.82 -22.45
C ASP A 82 1.29 -0.55 -23.12
N GLY A 83 2.42 -1.21 -22.82
CA GLY A 83 2.86 -2.43 -23.48
C GLY A 83 3.85 -2.19 -24.62
N LYS A 84 3.96 -0.95 -25.14
CA LYS A 84 4.86 -0.56 -26.24
C LYS A 84 5.66 0.69 -25.91
N ASN A 85 5.01 1.71 -25.38
CA ASN A 85 5.55 3.05 -25.17
C ASN A 85 5.53 3.42 -23.70
N TYR A 86 6.55 4.18 -23.27
CA TYR A 86 6.58 4.84 -21.98
C TYR A 86 6.12 6.29 -22.12
N VAL A 87 5.20 6.73 -21.27
CA VAL A 87 4.78 8.12 -21.12
C VAL A 87 5.18 8.58 -19.74
N TYR A 88 6.04 9.60 -19.68
CA TYR A 88 6.61 10.10 -18.44
C TYR A 88 5.96 11.41 -18.03
N PHE A 89 5.47 11.47 -16.80
CA PHE A 89 4.95 12.66 -16.15
C PHE A 89 6.02 13.18 -15.19
N SER A 90 6.92 14.02 -15.71
CA SER A 90 8.14 14.47 -15.02
C SER A 90 7.89 15.65 -14.09
N PRO A 91 8.62 15.75 -12.96
CA PRO A 91 8.60 16.93 -12.09
C PRO A 91 9.16 18.21 -12.76
N THR A 92 9.99 18.07 -13.79
CA THR A 92 10.49 19.21 -14.56
C THR A 92 9.45 19.79 -15.53
N ASP A 93 8.41 19.03 -15.85
CA ASP A 93 7.26 19.56 -16.55
C ASP A 93 6.28 20.12 -15.49
N LEU A 94 6.37 21.43 -15.22
CA LEU A 94 5.47 22.14 -14.29
C LEU A 94 3.98 21.94 -14.62
N ARG A 95 3.65 21.40 -15.79
CA ARG A 95 2.32 21.05 -16.25
C ARG A 95 1.89 19.65 -15.86
N SER A 96 2.81 18.80 -15.38
CA SER A 96 2.52 17.41 -15.00
C SER A 96 1.87 17.26 -13.61
N GLY A 97 1.85 18.33 -12.81
CA GLY A 97 1.35 18.27 -11.43
C GLY A 97 2.28 17.56 -10.43
N PHE A 98 3.41 17.00 -10.90
CA PHE A 98 4.41 16.37 -10.04
C PHE A 98 5.63 17.31 -9.90
N GLY A 99 5.87 17.81 -8.69
CA GLY A 99 6.96 18.73 -8.35
C GLY A 99 8.17 18.06 -7.67
N GLY A 100 8.52 16.84 -8.08
CA GLY A 100 9.57 16.05 -7.42
C GLY A 100 9.05 15.13 -6.30
N GLU A 101 7.76 14.80 -6.35
CA GLU A 101 7.11 13.99 -5.34
C GLU A 101 7.58 12.53 -5.37
N ILE A 102 7.67 11.98 -4.16
CA ILE A 102 7.87 10.54 -3.93
C ILE A 102 6.50 9.86 -4.01
N VAL A 103 6.30 8.97 -4.98
CA VAL A 103 5.03 8.22 -5.14
C VAL A 103 5.09 6.91 -4.35
N ARG A 104 4.25 6.79 -3.32
CA ARG A 104 4.26 5.67 -2.36
C ARG A 104 3.08 4.72 -2.53
N GLY A 105 2.01 5.16 -3.21
CA GLY A 105 0.82 4.37 -3.46
C GLY A 105 0.15 4.80 -4.76
N ILE A 106 -0.46 3.85 -5.48
CA ILE A 106 -1.21 4.09 -6.71
C ILE A 106 -2.44 3.21 -6.70
N VAL A 107 -3.62 3.79 -6.97
CA VAL A 107 -4.87 3.06 -7.17
C VAL A 107 -5.69 3.70 -8.29
N GLN A 108 -6.62 2.94 -8.86
CA GLN A 108 -7.61 3.42 -9.82
C GLN A 108 -9.00 3.41 -9.17
N ASP A 109 -9.76 4.51 -9.31
CA ASP A 109 -11.14 4.59 -8.83
C ASP A 109 -12.17 4.06 -9.85
N ALA A 110 -13.45 4.19 -9.52
CA ALA A 110 -14.54 3.75 -10.37
C ALA A 110 -14.77 4.65 -11.61
N HIS A 111 -14.18 5.84 -11.66
CA HIS A 111 -14.21 6.76 -12.80
C HIS A 111 -13.01 6.55 -13.75
N ASN A 112 -12.18 5.53 -13.49
CA ASN A 112 -10.89 5.29 -14.13
C ASN A 112 -9.83 6.36 -13.86
N TRP A 113 -10.01 7.18 -12.83
CA TRP A 113 -9.01 8.14 -12.40
C TRP A 113 -7.91 7.44 -11.61
N ILE A 114 -6.67 7.87 -11.83
CA ILE A 114 -5.51 7.31 -11.15
C ILE A 114 -5.12 8.23 -9.99
N TRP A 115 -5.08 7.68 -8.80
CA TRP A 115 -4.77 8.36 -7.56
C TRP A 115 -3.38 7.97 -7.08
N PHE A 116 -2.58 8.97 -6.69
CA PHE A 116 -1.20 8.81 -6.24
C PHE A 116 -1.06 9.34 -4.82
N ALA A 117 -0.62 8.47 -3.90
CA ALA A 117 -0.19 8.87 -2.56
C ALA A 117 1.24 9.41 -2.64
N THR A 118 1.46 10.67 -2.25
CA THR A 118 2.76 11.33 -2.38
C THR A 118 3.24 11.95 -1.07
N ASN A 119 4.47 12.45 -1.06
CA ASN A 119 4.99 13.26 0.05
C ASN A 119 4.50 14.71 0.05
N ASN A 120 3.63 15.08 -0.88
CA ASN A 120 3.04 16.42 -0.99
C ASN A 120 1.53 16.36 -1.23
N GLY A 121 0.82 15.49 -0.52
CA GLY A 121 -0.61 15.28 -0.65
C GLY A 121 -0.98 14.08 -1.51
N VAL A 122 -2.19 14.12 -2.04
CA VAL A 122 -2.76 13.11 -2.93
C VAL A 122 -3.00 13.75 -4.29
N ILE A 123 -2.36 13.18 -5.31
CA ILE A 123 -2.51 13.65 -6.69
C ILE A 123 -3.47 12.71 -7.40
N VAL A 124 -4.44 13.23 -8.15
CA VAL A 124 -5.35 12.48 -9.02
C VAL A 124 -5.17 12.89 -10.46
N TYR A 125 -5.13 11.90 -11.35
CA TYR A 125 -5.10 12.08 -12.81
C TYR A 125 -6.40 11.56 -13.42
N ASP A 126 -7.16 12.43 -14.06
CA ASP A 126 -8.47 12.12 -14.67
C ASP A 126 -8.38 11.65 -16.15
N GLY A 127 -7.17 11.50 -16.65
CA GLY A 127 -6.89 11.20 -18.07
C GLY A 127 -6.44 12.42 -18.86
N ASN A 128 -6.69 13.65 -18.39
CA ASN A 128 -6.36 14.90 -19.05
C ASN A 128 -5.51 15.82 -18.17
N GLN A 129 -5.81 15.90 -16.89
CA GLN A 129 -5.19 16.83 -15.95
C GLN A 129 -4.92 16.20 -14.59
N PHE A 130 -4.04 16.84 -13.82
CA PHE A 130 -3.74 16.48 -12.45
C PHE A 130 -4.39 17.46 -11.48
N THR A 131 -4.89 16.94 -10.37
CA THR A 131 -5.40 17.72 -9.23
C THR A 131 -4.70 17.22 -7.96
N ASN A 132 -4.27 18.14 -7.09
CA ASN A 132 -3.62 17.81 -5.83
C ASN A 132 -4.53 18.14 -4.64
N PHE A 133 -4.70 17.20 -3.72
CA PHE A 133 -5.38 17.37 -2.45
C PHE A 133 -4.36 17.39 -1.31
N THR A 134 -4.52 18.36 -0.43
CA THR A 134 -3.62 18.63 0.68
C THR A 134 -4.38 18.77 2.00
N THR A 135 -3.68 19.14 3.06
CA THR A 135 -4.30 19.51 4.35
C THR A 135 -5.28 20.67 4.22
N SER A 136 -5.11 21.56 3.24
CA SER A 136 -6.05 22.64 2.95
C SER A 136 -7.43 22.14 2.48
N ASP A 137 -7.47 20.93 1.91
CA ASP A 137 -8.68 20.26 1.43
C ASP A 137 -9.27 19.31 2.46
N GLY A 138 -8.61 19.17 3.62
CA GLY A 138 -9.06 18.34 4.73
C GLY A 138 -8.32 17.03 4.93
N LEU A 139 -7.25 16.77 4.17
CA LEU A 139 -6.36 15.63 4.39
C LEU A 139 -5.66 15.75 5.75
N ALA A 140 -5.48 14.66 6.49
CA ALA A 140 -4.86 14.67 7.81
C ALA A 140 -3.41 15.16 7.81
N HIS A 141 -2.65 14.87 6.75
CA HIS A 141 -1.26 15.30 6.57
C HIS A 141 -0.83 15.19 5.11
N ASN A 142 0.06 16.08 4.63
CA ASN A 142 0.54 16.06 3.25
C ASN A 142 1.51 14.90 2.94
N GLN A 143 2.18 14.35 3.95
CA GLN A 143 2.98 13.13 3.78
C GLN A 143 2.06 11.92 3.77
N VAL A 144 1.71 11.42 2.58
CA VAL A 144 0.85 10.25 2.38
C VAL A 144 1.72 9.04 2.05
N TRP A 145 1.57 7.96 2.82
CA TRP A 145 2.39 6.76 2.72
C TRP A 145 1.69 5.59 2.05
N SER A 146 0.38 5.55 2.14
CA SER A 146 -0.42 4.49 1.56
C SER A 146 -1.79 4.99 1.10
N ILE A 147 -2.35 4.29 0.12
CA ILE A 147 -3.68 4.53 -0.41
C ILE A 147 -4.37 3.19 -0.67
N LEU A 148 -5.66 3.12 -0.38
CA LEU A 148 -6.52 1.99 -0.67
C LEU A 148 -7.85 2.50 -1.25
N LYS A 149 -8.36 1.85 -2.30
CA LYS A 149 -9.76 1.89 -2.69
C LYS A 149 -10.46 0.68 -2.08
N ASP A 150 -11.42 0.89 -1.18
CA ASP A 150 -12.18 -0.19 -0.59
C ASP A 150 -13.25 -0.74 -1.55
N LYS A 151 -13.89 -1.84 -1.17
CA LYS A 151 -14.93 -2.51 -1.96
C LYS A 151 -16.17 -1.64 -2.21
N SER A 152 -16.39 -0.59 -1.40
CA SER A 152 -17.47 0.39 -1.60
C SER A 152 -17.09 1.52 -2.57
N GLY A 153 -15.81 1.59 -2.98
CA GLY A 153 -15.25 2.65 -3.81
C GLY A 153 -14.70 3.83 -3.01
N LYS A 154 -14.76 3.81 -1.68
CA LYS A 154 -14.20 4.82 -0.80
C LYS A 154 -12.69 4.74 -0.80
N LEU A 155 -12.01 5.89 -0.84
CA LEU A 155 -10.56 5.96 -0.75
C LEU A 155 -10.12 6.16 0.70
N TRP A 156 -9.03 5.51 1.07
CA TRP A 156 -8.39 5.58 2.37
C TRP A 156 -6.92 5.96 2.21
N PHE A 157 -6.43 6.84 3.05
CA PHE A 157 -5.07 7.38 2.99
C PHE A 157 -4.39 7.23 4.33
N GLY A 158 -3.27 6.52 4.36
CA GLY A 158 -2.36 6.46 5.50
C GLY A 158 -1.36 7.60 5.42
N THR A 159 -1.35 8.44 6.44
CA THR A 159 -0.53 9.65 6.47
C THR A 159 0.35 9.70 7.73
N GLU A 160 1.24 10.67 7.82
CA GLU A 160 1.99 10.94 9.06
C GLU A 160 1.10 11.51 10.19
N GLY A 161 -0.07 12.03 9.86
CA GLY A 161 -1.06 12.53 10.80
C GLY A 161 -2.16 11.53 11.18
N GLY A 162 -2.05 10.27 10.75
CA GLY A 162 -3.07 9.24 10.95
C GLY A 162 -3.76 8.83 9.64
N VAL A 163 -5.04 8.53 9.70
CA VAL A 163 -5.84 8.04 8.58
C VAL A 163 -6.82 9.09 8.11
N SER A 164 -6.88 9.29 6.80
CA SER A 164 -7.99 10.00 6.14
C SER A 164 -8.78 9.04 5.26
N SER A 165 -10.08 9.27 5.12
CA SER A 165 -10.89 8.64 4.08
C SER A 165 -11.59 9.71 3.24
N TYR A 166 -11.91 9.37 1.98
CA TYR A 166 -12.55 10.26 1.02
C TYR A 166 -13.66 9.52 0.30
N ASP A 167 -14.87 10.09 0.29
CA ASP A 167 -16.07 9.50 -0.29
C ASP A 167 -16.42 10.06 -1.69
N GLY A 168 -15.51 10.80 -2.29
CA GLY A 168 -15.71 11.52 -3.55
C GLY A 168 -16.12 12.98 -3.33
N LYS A 169 -16.34 13.42 -2.08
CA LYS A 169 -16.77 14.79 -1.74
C LYS A 169 -16.02 15.41 -0.58
N THR A 170 -15.83 14.64 0.50
CA THR A 170 -15.27 15.14 1.76
C THR A 170 -14.22 14.19 2.32
N PHE A 171 -13.18 14.79 2.94
CA PHE A 171 -12.26 14.04 3.77
C PHE A 171 -12.83 13.86 5.17
N VAL A 172 -12.67 12.65 5.72
CA VAL A 172 -12.95 12.32 7.12
C VAL A 172 -11.69 11.77 7.74
N ASN A 173 -11.19 12.40 8.79
CA ASN A 173 -9.99 11.99 9.48
C ASN A 173 -10.32 11.11 10.69
N PHE A 174 -9.49 10.09 10.90
CA PHE A 174 -9.59 9.13 11.99
C PHE A 174 -8.39 9.32 12.90
N GLU A 175 -8.63 9.52 14.18
CA GLU A 175 -7.56 9.58 15.17
C GLU A 175 -7.02 8.17 15.43
N ILE A 176 -5.73 8.01 15.17
CA ILE A 176 -4.98 6.80 15.54
C ILE A 176 -4.13 7.14 16.76
N PRO A 177 -4.08 6.28 17.80
CA PRO A 177 -3.24 6.50 18.97
C PRO A 177 -1.78 6.71 18.58
N GLU A 178 -1.13 7.68 19.24
CA GLU A 178 0.29 7.95 19.03
C GLU A 178 1.15 6.81 19.55
N ALA A 179 2.19 6.44 18.79
CA ALA A 179 3.17 5.47 19.22
C ALA A 179 4.20 6.11 20.14
N ASP A 180 4.60 5.39 21.20
CA ASP A 180 5.76 5.74 21.99
C ASP A 180 7.05 5.30 21.27
N LEU A 181 7.70 6.23 20.57
CA LEU A 181 8.93 5.99 19.82
C LEU A 181 10.21 6.19 20.67
N SER A 182 10.09 6.54 21.96
CA SER A 182 11.23 6.86 22.83
C SER A 182 12.24 5.74 22.95
N LYS A 183 11.79 4.48 22.83
CA LYS A 183 12.62 3.26 22.89
C LYS A 183 13.06 2.74 21.54
N SER A 184 12.80 3.47 20.46
CA SER A 184 13.07 3.05 19.09
C SER A 184 13.85 4.12 18.33
N PRO A 185 15.14 4.34 18.64
CA PRO A 185 15.93 5.45 18.10
C PRO A 185 16.10 5.41 16.57
N ASN A 186 15.92 4.26 15.96
CA ASN A 186 15.98 4.05 14.50
C ASN A 186 14.60 4.13 13.82
N ALA A 187 13.53 4.42 14.57
CA ALA A 187 12.20 4.61 14.01
C ALA A 187 12.13 5.92 13.22
N TYR A 188 11.26 5.93 12.20
CA TYR A 188 10.90 7.19 11.56
C TYR A 188 10.14 8.08 12.56
N PRO A 189 10.47 9.38 12.70
CA PRO A 189 10.00 10.21 13.81
C PRO A 189 8.56 10.72 13.64
N ALA A 190 7.62 9.88 13.23
CA ALA A 190 6.21 10.20 13.08
C ALA A 190 5.35 9.17 13.84
N SER A 191 4.88 9.57 15.02
CA SER A 191 4.19 8.69 15.99
C SER A 191 2.79 8.26 15.56
N LYS A 192 2.16 9.00 14.62
CA LYS A 192 0.85 8.69 14.04
C LYS A 192 0.91 8.10 12.63
N LEU A 193 2.12 7.85 12.13
CA LEU A 193 2.31 7.39 10.76
C LEU A 193 1.64 6.03 10.51
N ILE A 194 0.86 5.98 9.43
CA ILE A 194 0.27 4.76 8.86
C ILE A 194 0.95 4.45 7.52
N ASN A 195 1.82 3.44 7.55
CA ASN A 195 2.60 3.01 6.38
C ASN A 195 1.79 2.20 5.37
N SER A 196 0.79 1.45 5.84
CA SER A 196 0.03 0.51 5.02
C SER A 196 -1.44 0.52 5.38
N ILE A 197 -2.30 0.44 4.37
CA ILE A 197 -3.74 0.22 4.52
C ILE A 197 -4.14 -0.92 3.61
N PHE A 198 -4.95 -1.84 4.14
CA PHE A 198 -5.43 -3.01 3.41
C PHE A 198 -6.88 -3.33 3.81
N GLN A 199 -7.72 -3.78 2.88
CA GLN A 199 -9.05 -4.31 3.19
C GLN A 199 -9.05 -5.83 3.02
N ASP A 200 -9.45 -6.55 4.07
CA ASP A 200 -9.57 -8.01 4.01
C ASP A 200 -10.87 -8.48 3.29
N THR A 201 -11.00 -9.78 3.11
CA THR A 201 -12.17 -10.37 2.44
C THR A 201 -13.47 -10.17 3.23
N ASN A 202 -13.38 -9.99 4.55
CA ASN A 202 -14.52 -9.73 5.44
C ASN A 202 -14.96 -8.26 5.41
N GLY A 203 -14.18 -7.38 4.76
CA GLY A 203 -14.44 -5.94 4.66
C GLY A 203 -13.77 -5.12 5.76
N ASN A 204 -13.04 -5.72 6.69
CA ASN A 204 -12.29 -4.99 7.70
C ASN A 204 -11.15 -4.20 7.05
N ILE A 205 -10.87 -3.00 7.56
CA ILE A 205 -9.74 -2.17 7.12
C ILE A 205 -8.61 -2.31 8.12
N TRP A 206 -7.47 -2.75 7.64
CA TRP A 206 -6.25 -2.89 8.42
C TRP A 206 -5.35 -1.68 8.22
N PHE A 207 -4.78 -1.15 9.31
CA PHE A 207 -3.83 -0.04 9.31
C PHE A 207 -2.51 -0.50 9.92
N GLY A 208 -1.44 -0.45 9.16
CA GLY A 208 -0.10 -0.73 9.63
C GLY A 208 0.58 0.53 10.15
N SER A 209 0.88 0.57 11.44
CA SER A 209 1.43 1.76 12.09
C SER A 209 2.95 1.72 12.25
N ASN A 210 3.51 2.89 12.52
CA ASN A 210 4.92 3.08 12.84
C ASN A 210 5.13 3.04 14.35
N GLY A 211 5.14 1.82 14.93
CA GLY A 211 5.49 1.60 16.34
C GLY A 211 4.37 1.08 17.25
N ASN A 212 3.11 1.05 16.78
CA ASN A 212 1.98 0.51 17.56
C ASN A 212 1.45 -0.83 17.00
N GLY A 213 2.15 -1.47 16.05
CA GLY A 213 1.66 -2.67 15.39
C GLY A 213 0.59 -2.38 14.35
N ALA A 214 -0.40 -3.24 14.25
CA ALA A 214 -1.49 -3.14 13.30
C ALA A 214 -2.82 -2.84 14.00
N TYR A 215 -3.67 -2.07 13.35
CA TYR A 215 -5.05 -1.85 13.77
C TYR A 215 -6.00 -2.50 12.77
N CYS A 216 -7.07 -3.11 13.26
CA CYS A 216 -8.16 -3.65 12.46
C CYS A 216 -9.45 -2.90 12.78
N PHE A 217 -10.08 -2.32 11.76
CA PHE A 217 -11.33 -1.56 11.86
C PHE A 217 -12.45 -2.31 11.13
N ASP A 218 -13.49 -2.71 11.85
CA ASP A 218 -14.65 -3.44 11.32
C ASP A 218 -15.81 -2.53 10.87
N GLY A 219 -15.58 -1.20 10.84
CA GLY A 219 -16.60 -0.20 10.57
C GLY A 219 -17.21 0.44 11.82
N ARG A 220 -16.96 -0.14 13.02
CA ARG A 220 -17.49 0.32 14.32
C ARG A 220 -16.39 0.47 15.36
N SER A 221 -15.59 -0.56 15.54
CA SER A 221 -14.53 -0.67 16.54
C SER A 221 -13.15 -0.77 15.89
N LEU A 222 -12.15 -0.30 16.63
CA LEU A 222 -10.73 -0.37 16.27
C LEU A 222 -10.00 -1.28 17.24
N VAL A 223 -9.48 -2.37 16.72
CA VAL A 223 -8.74 -3.38 17.48
C VAL A 223 -7.25 -3.25 17.17
N ASN A 224 -6.39 -3.27 18.19
CA ASN A 224 -4.94 -3.19 18.04
C ASN A 224 -4.27 -4.55 18.24
N PHE A 225 -3.36 -4.89 17.35
CA PHE A 225 -2.48 -6.06 17.41
C PHE A 225 -1.02 -5.60 17.48
N SER A 226 -0.29 -6.12 18.44
CA SER A 226 1.09 -5.72 18.74
C SER A 226 1.97 -6.93 19.05
N VAL A 227 3.23 -6.70 19.39
CA VAL A 227 4.13 -7.76 19.87
C VAL A 227 3.61 -8.50 21.10
N LYS A 228 2.73 -7.86 21.90
CA LYS A 228 2.09 -8.49 23.06
C LYS A 228 1.08 -9.57 22.66
N ASP A 229 0.56 -9.47 21.44
CA ASP A 229 -0.43 -10.38 20.89
C ASP A 229 0.21 -11.44 19.98
N GLY A 230 1.55 -11.39 19.83
CA GLY A 230 2.33 -12.35 19.05
C GLY A 230 2.87 -11.83 17.71
N LEU A 231 2.60 -10.58 17.35
CA LEU A 231 3.18 -9.94 16.18
C LEU A 231 4.70 -9.85 16.32
N CYS A 232 5.48 -10.08 15.25
CA CYS A 232 6.95 -10.09 15.35
C CYS A 232 7.58 -8.69 15.57
N ASP A 233 6.87 -7.61 15.21
CA ASP A 233 7.35 -6.24 15.38
C ASP A 233 6.18 -5.25 15.32
N ASN A 234 6.30 -4.12 16.01
CA ASN A 234 5.28 -3.05 15.99
C ASN A 234 5.42 -2.06 14.83
N PHE A 235 6.48 -2.16 14.02
CA PHE A 235 6.72 -1.29 12.87
C PHE A 235 6.27 -1.96 11.58
N ILE A 236 5.00 -1.77 11.22
CA ILE A 236 4.39 -2.43 10.05
C ILE A 236 4.69 -1.62 8.79
N GLN A 237 5.24 -2.28 7.76
CA GLN A 237 5.54 -1.67 6.46
C GLN A 237 4.51 -2.01 5.39
N CYS A 238 4.01 -3.24 5.38
CA CYS A 238 2.99 -3.69 4.44
C CYS A 238 2.05 -4.70 5.07
N ILE A 239 0.82 -4.76 4.54
CA ILE A 239 -0.21 -5.72 4.93
C ILE A 239 -0.84 -6.28 3.66
N MET A 240 -1.08 -7.58 3.63
CA MET A 240 -1.86 -8.24 2.60
C MET A 240 -2.63 -9.43 3.18
N GLN A 241 -3.61 -9.95 2.46
CA GLN A 241 -4.28 -11.22 2.77
C GLN A 241 -4.01 -12.21 1.65
N ASP A 242 -3.63 -13.45 2.00
CA ASP A 242 -3.45 -14.52 1.04
C ASP A 242 -4.80 -15.16 0.64
N LYS A 243 -4.80 -16.00 -0.39
CA LYS A 243 -5.99 -16.72 -0.88
C LYS A 243 -6.57 -17.69 0.14
N ALA A 244 -5.80 -18.12 1.13
CA ALA A 244 -6.25 -18.95 2.23
C ALA A 244 -6.97 -18.14 3.33
N GLY A 245 -6.92 -16.79 3.25
CA GLY A 245 -7.56 -15.88 4.19
C GLY A 245 -6.64 -15.41 5.33
N ASN A 246 -5.38 -15.84 5.37
CA ASN A 246 -4.44 -15.35 6.37
C ASN A 246 -4.02 -13.93 6.07
N VAL A 247 -3.88 -13.09 7.10
CA VAL A 247 -3.35 -11.74 6.97
C VAL A 247 -1.84 -11.74 7.25
N TRP A 248 -1.08 -11.20 6.32
CA TRP A 248 0.38 -11.12 6.40
C TRP A 248 0.83 -9.70 6.66
N PHE A 249 1.77 -9.56 7.56
CA PHE A 249 2.37 -8.30 7.98
C PHE A 249 3.86 -8.32 7.69
N GLY A 250 4.32 -7.47 6.79
CA GLY A 250 5.74 -7.20 6.62
C GLY A 250 6.18 -6.10 7.56
N THR A 251 7.28 -6.33 8.28
CA THR A 251 7.72 -5.43 9.36
C THR A 251 9.10 -4.85 9.08
N ARG A 252 9.47 -3.84 9.85
CA ARG A 252 10.75 -3.15 9.67
C ARG A 252 11.92 -3.89 10.29
N PHE A 253 11.71 -4.59 11.41
CA PHE A 253 12.82 -5.19 12.16
C PHE A 253 12.61 -6.67 12.48
N GLY A 254 11.36 -7.16 12.45
CA GLY A 254 10.96 -8.48 12.92
C GLY A 254 10.79 -9.55 11.82
N GLY A 255 10.88 -9.19 10.54
CA GLY A 255 10.55 -10.10 9.44
C GLY A 255 9.10 -10.02 9.02
N ILE A 256 8.41 -11.16 8.92
CA ILE A 256 7.00 -11.23 8.57
C ILE A 256 6.20 -12.00 9.61
N SER A 257 4.94 -11.60 9.83
CA SER A 257 3.96 -12.32 10.64
C SER A 257 2.78 -12.75 9.78
N ARG A 258 2.33 -13.99 9.95
CA ARG A 258 1.08 -14.54 9.42
C ARG A 258 0.06 -14.62 10.54
N TYR A 259 -1.13 -14.09 10.34
CA TYR A 259 -2.27 -14.18 11.25
C TYR A 259 -3.39 -15.00 10.61
N ASP A 260 -3.77 -16.11 11.23
CA ASP A 260 -4.81 -17.04 10.73
C ASP A 260 -6.21 -16.72 11.25
N GLY A 261 -6.38 -15.58 11.92
CA GLY A 261 -7.61 -15.18 12.60
C GLY A 261 -7.63 -15.56 14.09
N LYS A 262 -6.61 -16.30 14.58
CA LYS A 262 -6.52 -16.76 15.99
C LYS A 262 -5.14 -16.50 16.59
N ALA A 263 -4.08 -16.80 15.85
CA ALA A 263 -2.71 -16.71 16.34
C ALA A 263 -1.76 -16.19 15.26
N PHE A 264 -0.63 -15.65 15.71
CA PHE A 264 0.46 -15.24 14.84
C PHE A 264 1.50 -16.34 14.70
N GLU A 265 2.00 -16.51 13.47
CA GLU A 265 3.20 -17.26 13.16
C GLU A 265 4.21 -16.32 12.52
N ASN A 266 5.47 -16.39 12.99
CA ASN A 266 6.51 -15.42 12.62
C ASN A 266 7.63 -16.09 11.83
N PHE A 267 8.08 -15.41 10.76
CA PHE A 267 9.20 -15.87 9.93
C PHE A 267 10.26 -14.77 9.84
N THR A 268 11.47 -15.14 10.13
CA THR A 268 12.64 -14.25 10.22
C THR A 268 13.77 -14.74 9.33
N ALA A 269 14.89 -14.05 9.33
CA ALA A 269 16.09 -14.52 8.67
C ALA A 269 16.57 -15.90 9.18
N ASN A 270 16.28 -16.22 10.45
CA ASN A 270 16.59 -17.55 11.02
C ASN A 270 15.73 -18.67 10.43
N ASN A 271 14.59 -18.34 9.83
CA ASN A 271 13.71 -19.30 9.13
C ASN A 271 13.98 -19.34 7.63
N GLY A 272 14.99 -18.60 7.14
CA GLY A 272 15.36 -18.58 5.72
C GLY A 272 14.89 -17.35 4.94
N LEU A 273 14.15 -16.41 5.55
CA LEU A 273 13.87 -15.12 4.96
C LEU A 273 15.17 -14.34 4.75
N ASN A 274 15.34 -13.69 3.60
CA ASN A 274 16.63 -13.08 3.26
C ASN A 274 17.03 -11.92 4.20
N LYS A 275 16.06 -11.08 4.62
CA LYS A 275 16.24 -9.99 5.60
C LYS A 275 14.97 -9.75 6.39
N ASN A 276 15.11 -9.26 7.62
CA ASN A 276 13.97 -8.93 8.48
C ASN A 276 13.30 -7.60 8.14
N PHE A 277 13.94 -6.72 7.36
CA PHE A 277 13.30 -5.48 6.92
C PHE A 277 12.53 -5.75 5.61
N VAL A 278 11.22 -5.90 5.73
CA VAL A 278 10.31 -6.22 4.63
C VAL A 278 9.57 -4.97 4.16
N TRP A 279 9.70 -4.62 2.88
CA TRP A 279 8.98 -3.50 2.28
C TRP A 279 7.64 -3.89 1.69
N THR A 280 7.56 -5.07 1.11
CA THR A 280 6.38 -5.49 0.35
C THR A 280 6.20 -7.01 0.38
N ILE A 281 4.95 -7.44 0.36
CA ILE A 281 4.55 -8.84 0.21
C ILE A 281 3.48 -8.88 -0.87
N ALA A 282 3.55 -9.84 -1.78
CA ALA A 282 2.55 -10.11 -2.79
C ALA A 282 2.33 -11.61 -2.95
N GLU A 283 1.11 -12.04 -3.26
CA GLU A 283 0.80 -13.42 -3.63
C GLU A 283 0.54 -13.47 -5.13
N ASP A 284 1.22 -14.39 -5.84
CA ASP A 284 0.99 -14.62 -7.27
C ASP A 284 -0.27 -15.46 -7.54
N LYS A 285 -0.64 -15.62 -8.82
CA LYS A 285 -1.81 -16.42 -9.22
C LYS A 285 -1.68 -17.89 -8.82
N ALA A 286 -0.47 -18.39 -8.65
CA ALA A 286 -0.19 -19.76 -8.22
C ALA A 286 -0.26 -19.95 -6.70
N GLY A 287 -0.41 -18.87 -5.91
CA GLY A 287 -0.44 -18.91 -4.44
C GLY A 287 0.94 -18.84 -3.80
N THR A 288 1.97 -18.49 -4.58
CA THR A 288 3.32 -18.27 -4.05
C THR A 288 3.44 -16.88 -3.46
N LEU A 289 4.01 -16.75 -2.27
CA LEU A 289 4.29 -15.44 -1.69
C LEU A 289 5.66 -14.94 -2.15
N TRP A 290 5.69 -13.68 -2.54
CA TRP A 290 6.88 -12.95 -2.92
C TRP A 290 7.11 -11.82 -1.92
N ILE A 291 8.29 -11.77 -1.32
CA ILE A 291 8.63 -10.85 -0.24
C ILE A 291 9.82 -10.00 -0.67
N GLY A 292 9.63 -8.69 -0.75
CA GLY A 292 10.66 -7.71 -1.06
C GLY A 292 11.26 -7.11 0.20
N SER A 293 12.59 -7.13 0.32
CA SER A 293 13.31 -6.69 1.51
C SER A 293 14.25 -5.51 1.23
N ALA A 294 14.64 -4.80 2.29
CA ALA A 294 15.67 -3.78 2.28
C ALA A 294 17.05 -4.42 2.31
N GLY A 295 17.74 -4.43 1.17
CA GLY A 295 19.10 -4.98 1.04
C GLY A 295 19.18 -6.50 1.05
N GLY A 296 18.04 -7.21 0.99
CA GLY A 296 17.98 -8.65 0.91
C GLY A 296 17.49 -9.18 -0.46
N GLY A 297 17.02 -8.29 -1.33
CA GLY A 297 16.45 -8.71 -2.60
C GLY A 297 15.03 -9.24 -2.45
N LEU A 298 14.74 -10.32 -3.17
CA LEU A 298 13.43 -10.95 -3.26
C LEU A 298 13.48 -12.35 -2.63
N SER A 299 12.53 -12.65 -1.76
CA SER A 299 12.32 -14.00 -1.23
C SER A 299 11.03 -14.57 -1.80
N ARG A 300 11.06 -15.82 -2.27
CA ARG A 300 9.90 -16.61 -2.67
C ARG A 300 9.58 -17.59 -1.55
N PHE A 301 8.33 -17.65 -1.10
CA PHE A 301 7.86 -18.60 -0.09
C PHE A 301 6.77 -19.50 -0.68
N ASP A 302 6.98 -20.81 -0.63
CA ASP A 302 6.08 -21.83 -1.17
C ASP A 302 5.12 -22.43 -0.13
N GLY A 303 5.03 -21.82 1.05
CA GLY A 303 4.28 -22.30 2.20
C GLY A 303 5.10 -23.16 3.18
N LYS A 304 6.35 -23.52 2.82
CA LYS A 304 7.25 -24.36 3.66
C LYS A 304 8.65 -23.79 3.77
N SER A 305 9.20 -23.30 2.67
CA SER A 305 10.60 -22.86 2.58
C SER A 305 10.76 -21.58 1.78
N PHE A 306 11.86 -20.87 2.03
CA PHE A 306 12.24 -19.69 1.28
C PHE A 306 13.28 -20.02 0.22
N THR A 307 13.10 -19.44 -0.97
CA THR A 307 14.13 -19.32 -2.02
C THR A 307 14.43 -17.84 -2.20
N ASN A 308 15.69 -17.47 -2.14
CA ASN A 308 16.12 -16.08 -2.15
C ASN A 308 16.82 -15.72 -3.47
N TYR A 309 16.54 -14.52 -3.97
CA TYR A 309 17.09 -13.96 -5.20
C TYR A 309 17.68 -12.57 -4.89
N ALA A 310 18.94 -12.40 -5.27
CA ALA A 310 19.68 -11.15 -5.08
C ALA A 310 20.56 -10.86 -6.31
N GLU A 311 21.63 -10.12 -6.15
CA GLU A 311 22.52 -9.73 -7.26
C GLU A 311 23.13 -10.94 -7.99
N LYS A 312 23.42 -12.02 -7.28
CA LYS A 312 23.98 -13.25 -7.88
C LYS A 312 23.03 -13.90 -8.86
N GLU A 313 21.72 -13.77 -8.62
CA GLU A 313 20.65 -14.28 -9.47
C GLU A 313 20.20 -13.26 -10.53
N GLY A 314 20.92 -12.12 -10.65
CA GLY A 314 20.66 -11.09 -11.67
C GLY A 314 19.69 -9.98 -11.23
N LEU A 315 19.24 -9.97 -9.98
CA LEU A 315 18.46 -8.88 -9.42
C LEU A 315 19.41 -7.78 -8.93
N ALA A 316 19.85 -6.92 -9.84
CA ALA A 316 20.71 -5.81 -9.48
C ALA A 316 20.01 -4.87 -8.50
N ASN A 317 20.68 -4.53 -7.42
CA ASN A 317 20.19 -3.76 -6.28
C ASN A 317 19.10 -4.47 -5.46
N SER A 318 19.48 -4.87 -4.27
CA SER A 318 18.68 -5.72 -3.37
C SER A 318 17.61 -4.98 -2.55
N TYR A 319 17.26 -3.72 -2.87
CA TYR A 319 16.17 -2.96 -2.21
C TYR A 319 14.89 -3.10 -3.02
N VAL A 320 14.13 -4.19 -2.79
CA VAL A 320 12.86 -4.45 -3.47
C VAL A 320 11.72 -3.74 -2.73
N GLN A 321 11.07 -2.80 -3.39
CA GLN A 321 10.01 -1.96 -2.79
C GLN A 321 8.61 -2.23 -3.34
N SER A 322 8.51 -2.81 -4.53
CA SER A 322 7.24 -3.13 -5.15
C SER A 322 7.32 -4.44 -5.91
N ILE A 323 6.27 -5.24 -5.80
CA ILE A 323 6.08 -6.48 -6.54
C ILE A 323 4.68 -6.41 -7.14
N LEU A 324 4.55 -6.74 -8.41
CA LEU A 324 3.30 -6.77 -9.15
C LEU A 324 3.29 -7.98 -10.09
N GLU A 325 2.28 -8.83 -9.99
CA GLU A 325 1.95 -9.77 -11.06
C GLU A 325 0.89 -9.11 -11.94
N ASP A 326 1.17 -8.99 -13.24
CA ASP A 326 0.25 -8.40 -14.18
C ASP A 326 -0.87 -9.37 -14.63
N LYS A 327 -1.79 -8.87 -15.45
CA LYS A 327 -2.91 -9.67 -15.95
C LYS A 327 -2.46 -10.90 -16.75
N ASP A 328 -1.29 -10.84 -17.36
CA ASP A 328 -0.70 -11.92 -18.17
C ASP A 328 0.14 -12.92 -17.34
N GLY A 329 0.27 -12.67 -16.02
CA GLY A 329 1.03 -13.51 -15.10
C GLY A 329 2.52 -13.21 -15.07
N LYS A 330 2.95 -12.10 -15.65
CA LYS A 330 4.34 -11.64 -15.62
C LYS A 330 4.62 -10.94 -14.31
N LEU A 331 5.69 -11.34 -13.64
CA LEU A 331 6.11 -10.72 -12.39
C LEU A 331 7.01 -9.52 -12.66
N TRP A 332 6.63 -8.37 -12.07
CA TRP A 332 7.35 -7.11 -12.14
C TRP A 332 7.90 -6.77 -10.76
N ILE A 333 9.15 -6.31 -10.70
CA ILE A 333 9.87 -6.03 -9.45
C ILE A 333 10.45 -4.63 -9.54
N GLY A 334 10.01 -3.75 -8.64
CA GLY A 334 10.49 -2.39 -8.50
C GLY A 334 11.55 -2.30 -7.40
N THR A 335 12.71 -1.76 -7.76
CA THR A 335 13.86 -1.64 -6.85
C THR A 335 14.39 -0.21 -6.85
N SER A 336 15.35 0.07 -5.96
CA SER A 336 16.13 1.31 -6.01
C SER A 336 17.17 1.34 -7.13
N GLY A 337 17.27 0.27 -7.93
CA GLY A 337 18.14 0.16 -9.12
C GLY A 337 17.34 -0.03 -10.42
N GLY A 338 16.02 0.20 -10.40
CA GLY A 338 15.16 0.14 -11.57
C GLY A 338 14.02 -0.85 -11.45
N ALA A 339 13.36 -1.08 -12.58
CA ALA A 339 12.32 -2.08 -12.74
C ALA A 339 12.87 -3.32 -13.43
N PHE A 340 12.46 -4.47 -12.93
CA PHE A 340 12.80 -5.78 -13.47
C PHE A 340 11.53 -6.56 -13.79
N THR A 341 11.61 -7.47 -14.73
CA THR A 341 10.64 -8.53 -14.92
C THR A 341 11.29 -9.88 -14.65
N PHE A 342 10.51 -10.84 -14.14
CA PHE A 342 10.97 -12.20 -13.84
C PHE A 342 10.10 -13.22 -14.56
N ASP A 343 10.73 -14.16 -15.27
CA ASP A 343 10.08 -15.22 -16.05
C ASP A 343 10.05 -16.58 -15.34
N GLY A 344 10.40 -16.62 -14.06
CA GLY A 344 10.58 -17.84 -13.27
C GLY A 344 12.02 -18.34 -13.22
N LYS A 345 12.93 -17.80 -14.04
CA LYS A 345 14.35 -18.19 -14.13
C LYS A 345 15.29 -16.99 -14.14
N THR A 346 14.96 -15.96 -14.90
CA THR A 346 15.85 -14.84 -15.21
C THR A 346 15.18 -13.50 -14.88
N PHE A 347 15.95 -12.60 -14.29
CA PHE A 347 15.57 -11.19 -14.13
C PHE A 347 16.03 -10.40 -15.34
N THR A 348 15.10 -9.71 -15.99
CA THR A 348 15.40 -8.79 -17.08
C THR A 348 15.20 -7.36 -16.60
N ASN A 349 16.28 -6.56 -16.59
CA ASN A 349 16.20 -5.13 -16.29
C ASN A 349 15.52 -4.40 -17.46
N ILE A 350 14.42 -3.71 -17.19
CA ILE A 350 13.69 -2.92 -18.17
C ILE A 350 13.93 -1.41 -18.03
N THR A 351 14.70 -1.02 -17.03
CA THR A 351 15.18 0.36 -16.89
C THR A 351 16.30 0.58 -17.90
N ARG A 352 16.13 1.52 -18.81
CA ARG A 352 17.22 1.87 -19.72
C ARG A 352 18.20 2.79 -18.96
N PRO A 353 19.51 2.57 -19.08
CA PRO A 353 20.49 3.52 -18.55
C PRO A 353 20.29 4.90 -19.18
N ALA A 354 20.60 5.95 -18.43
CA ALA A 354 20.64 7.28 -18.98
C ALA A 354 21.56 7.29 -20.21
N PRO A 355 21.20 7.96 -21.30
CA PRO A 355 22.14 8.17 -22.39
C PRO A 355 23.38 8.88 -21.81
N ASP A 356 24.56 8.33 -22.11
CA ASP A 356 25.83 8.89 -21.67
C ASP A 356 25.88 10.36 -22.06
N GLY A 357 25.88 11.25 -21.07
CA GLY A 357 26.08 12.68 -21.26
C GLY A 357 24.86 13.56 -20.94
N CYS A 358 24.45 13.63 -19.69
CA CYS A 358 23.80 14.78 -19.05
C CYS A 358 24.48 15.07 -17.71
#